data_3b1451690e62526dae535882a5ed8e74
#
_entry.id   3b1451690e62526dae535882a5ed8e74
#
_cell.length_a   1.000
_cell.length_b   1.000
_cell.length_c   1.000
_cell.angle_alpha   90.00
_cell.angle_beta   90.00
_cell.angle_gamma   90.00
#
_symmetry.space_group_name_H-M   'P 1'
#
loop_
_entity.id
_entity.type
_entity.pdbx_description
1 polymer ?
#
loop_
_entity_poly.entity_id
_entity_poly.type
_entity_poly.pdbx_seq_one_letter_code
_entity_poly.pdbx_strand_id
1 'polypeptide(L)'
;PEAFVFETGANRWRSYDHWPPKNVKKASLTFAGGGKLTSDDPVETPSLPSTRSGVPVATADQTPWISDPERPVPYTQEVTAGWAKDYMTEDQRFAARRPDVLVFRTETLDKDLTIAGPLRAQLSFSTTGKSADIIVKLIDEFPGEPVHRGPESPIPDDFQSGRQQLVRAGVMRGRFRNSMEKPEPFVPGHVTSVTVPLRDVHHTFKTGHRLMIQVQSTWFPFIDRNPQTWVENIFDAQGDDFQPQLHRVHHDRASPSRIEFSSL
;
A
#
# COMPACT_ATOMS: atom_id res chain seq x y z
N PRO A 1 -9.02 -7.18 -30.91
CA PRO A 1 -8.11 -6.86 -29.82
C PRO A 1 -7.99 -8.05 -28.86
N GLU A 2 -6.81 -8.24 -28.25
CA GLU A 2 -6.59 -9.27 -27.22
C GLU A 2 -7.25 -8.86 -25.91
N ALA A 3 -7.27 -7.56 -25.61
CA ALA A 3 -7.82 -7.04 -24.37
C ALA A 3 -8.77 -5.86 -24.62
N PHE A 4 -9.90 -5.88 -23.90
CA PHE A 4 -10.82 -4.76 -23.79
C PHE A 4 -10.99 -4.43 -22.32
N VAL A 5 -10.38 -3.31 -21.86
CA VAL A 5 -10.15 -3.01 -20.46
C VAL A 5 -10.73 -1.64 -20.11
N PHE A 6 -11.36 -1.55 -18.94
CA PHE A 6 -11.84 -0.27 -18.41
C PHE A 6 -10.69 0.46 -17.72
N GLU A 7 -10.38 1.66 -18.22
CA GLU A 7 -9.41 2.58 -17.64
C GLU A 7 -10.10 3.38 -16.54
N THR A 8 -9.90 2.97 -15.28
CA THR A 8 -10.41 3.71 -14.12
C THR A 8 -9.67 5.05 -13.97
N GLY A 9 -10.28 6.01 -13.28
CA GLY A 9 -9.75 7.39 -13.21
C GLY A 9 -10.10 8.21 -14.44
N ALA A 10 -9.80 7.72 -15.65
CA ALA A 10 -10.27 8.31 -16.90
C ALA A 10 -11.69 7.84 -17.29
N ASN A 11 -12.19 6.79 -16.67
CA ASN A 11 -13.54 6.23 -16.79
C ASN A 11 -13.96 5.96 -18.23
N ARG A 12 -13.12 5.25 -18.98
CA ARG A 12 -13.37 4.89 -20.39
C ARG A 12 -12.86 3.50 -20.73
N TRP A 13 -13.48 2.87 -21.72
CA TRP A 13 -13.02 1.61 -22.27
C TRP A 13 -11.90 1.80 -23.28
N ARG A 14 -10.92 0.89 -23.24
CA ARG A 14 -9.77 0.84 -24.15
C ARG A 14 -9.62 -0.54 -24.74
N SER A 15 -9.26 -0.58 -26.01
CA SER A 15 -8.88 -1.80 -26.72
C SER A 15 -7.38 -1.84 -26.93
N TYR A 16 -6.78 -3.00 -26.73
CA TYR A 16 -5.37 -3.25 -26.92
C TYR A 16 -5.18 -4.56 -27.69
N ASP A 17 -4.21 -4.56 -28.61
CA ASP A 17 -3.84 -5.78 -29.35
C ASP A 17 -2.99 -6.72 -28.50
N HIS A 18 -2.42 -6.22 -27.40
CA HIS A 18 -1.70 -7.01 -26.39
C HIS A 18 -1.90 -6.41 -25.02
N TRP A 19 -1.92 -7.26 -23.99
CA TRP A 19 -1.93 -6.84 -22.61
C TRP A 19 -0.72 -7.39 -21.83
N PRO A 20 0.07 -6.57 -21.14
CA PRO A 20 0.04 -5.10 -21.13
C PRO A 20 0.33 -4.47 -22.49
N PRO A 21 -0.06 -3.18 -22.74
CA PRO A 21 0.24 -2.52 -24.01
C PRO A 21 1.75 -2.49 -24.30
N LYS A 22 2.14 -2.66 -25.56
CA LYS A 22 3.57 -2.72 -25.95
C LYS A 22 4.32 -1.40 -25.76
N ASN A 23 3.62 -0.28 -25.76
CA ASN A 23 4.18 1.07 -25.64
C ASN A 23 4.34 1.55 -24.20
N VAL A 24 4.12 0.69 -23.19
CA VAL A 24 4.35 1.06 -21.79
C VAL A 24 5.83 1.18 -21.47
N LYS A 25 6.16 2.10 -20.58
CA LYS A 25 7.49 2.27 -20.00
C LYS A 25 7.52 1.72 -18.59
N LYS A 26 8.60 1.02 -18.23
CA LYS A 26 8.83 0.62 -16.83
C LYS A 26 9.17 1.84 -16.00
N ALA A 27 8.55 1.93 -14.85
CA ALA A 27 8.76 3.00 -13.90
C ALA A 27 8.77 2.43 -12.48
N SER A 28 9.40 3.15 -11.57
CA SER A 28 9.37 2.85 -10.15
C SER A 28 9.30 4.12 -9.32
N LEU A 29 8.74 3.98 -8.12
CA LEU A 29 8.76 5.00 -7.08
C LEU A 29 9.39 4.37 -5.84
N THR A 30 10.39 5.03 -5.30
CA THR A 30 11.13 4.61 -4.11
C THR A 30 10.49 5.22 -2.87
N PHE A 31 10.34 4.42 -1.81
CA PHE A 31 9.93 4.90 -0.51
C PHE A 31 11.04 5.74 0.12
N ALA A 32 10.67 6.85 0.72
CA ALA A 32 11.60 7.76 1.36
C ALA A 32 11.08 8.22 2.74
N GLY A 33 11.99 8.77 3.53
CA GLY A 33 11.67 9.31 4.84
C GLY A 33 10.56 10.36 4.79
N GLY A 34 9.80 10.47 5.90
CA GLY A 34 8.69 11.40 5.99
C GLY A 34 7.45 11.00 5.19
N GLY A 35 7.31 9.72 4.82
CA GLY A 35 6.14 9.21 4.10
C GLY A 35 6.08 9.66 2.63
N LYS A 36 7.23 9.82 1.99
CA LYS A 36 7.33 10.25 0.59
C LYS A 36 7.54 9.08 -0.36
N LEU A 37 7.02 9.25 -1.58
CA LEU A 37 7.36 8.45 -2.75
C LEU A 37 8.10 9.35 -3.74
N THR A 38 9.29 8.94 -4.15
CA THR A 38 10.14 9.69 -5.08
C THR A 38 10.43 8.86 -6.33
N SER A 39 10.56 9.50 -7.48
CA SER A 39 11.11 8.85 -8.67
C SER A 39 12.60 8.56 -8.47
N ASP A 40 13.11 7.53 -9.16
CA ASP A 40 14.51 7.07 -9.02
C ASP A 40 15.60 8.08 -9.46
N ASP A 41 15.23 9.28 -9.89
CA ASP A 41 16.17 10.38 -10.08
C ASP A 41 16.54 10.95 -8.70
N PRO A 42 17.83 10.86 -8.28
CA PRO A 42 18.24 11.23 -6.94
C PRO A 42 18.21 12.75 -6.74
N VAL A 43 17.19 13.23 -6.05
CA VAL A 43 17.26 14.55 -5.42
C VAL A 43 17.83 14.36 -4.02
N GLU A 44 19.04 14.84 -3.79
CA GLU A 44 19.67 14.87 -2.48
C GLU A 44 18.84 15.73 -1.51
N THR A 45 18.30 15.13 -0.48
CA THR A 45 17.77 15.86 0.67
C THR A 45 18.63 15.59 1.89
N PRO A 46 19.12 16.63 2.60
CA PRO A 46 19.92 16.48 3.81
C PRO A 46 19.08 15.89 4.96
N SER A 47 19.60 14.86 5.60
CA SER A 47 19.00 14.24 6.78
C SER A 47 19.33 15.03 8.05
N LEU A 48 18.31 15.44 8.81
CA LEU A 48 18.45 15.94 10.18
C LEU A 48 18.24 14.80 11.18
N PRO A 49 19.13 14.59 12.15
CA PRO A 49 18.94 13.56 13.17
C PRO A 49 17.91 14.01 14.21
N SER A 50 16.92 13.16 14.46
CA SER A 50 15.94 13.35 15.52
C SER A 50 16.17 12.35 16.64
N THR A 51 16.54 12.85 17.81
CA THR A 51 16.61 12.08 19.06
C THR A 51 15.38 12.37 19.93
N ARG A 52 14.52 11.38 20.11
CA ARG A 52 13.59 11.32 21.24
C ARG A 52 13.47 9.88 21.73
N SER A 53 13.56 9.73 23.04
CA SER A 53 13.60 8.49 23.79
C SER A 53 12.23 7.78 23.79
N GLY A 54 12.18 6.49 23.46
CA GLY A 54 11.14 5.55 23.84
C GLY A 54 10.00 5.28 22.85
N VAL A 55 9.88 6.01 21.74
CA VAL A 55 8.91 5.73 20.66
C VAL A 55 9.65 5.42 19.37
N PRO A 56 9.24 4.38 18.59
CA PRO A 56 9.84 4.12 17.28
C PRO A 56 9.62 5.35 16.39
N VAL A 57 10.72 6.04 16.04
CA VAL A 57 10.66 7.24 15.19
C VAL A 57 11.05 6.86 13.76
N ALA A 58 10.26 7.30 12.79
CA ALA A 58 10.63 7.22 11.39
C ALA A 58 11.90 8.04 11.15
N THR A 59 12.91 7.42 10.56
CA THR A 59 14.17 8.05 10.16
C THR A 59 14.21 8.23 8.66
N ALA A 60 15.26 8.87 8.14
CA ALA A 60 15.49 8.92 6.70
C ALA A 60 15.61 7.52 6.07
N ASP A 61 15.99 6.50 6.85
CA ASP A 61 16.36 5.17 6.37
C ASP A 61 15.32 4.09 6.64
N GLN A 62 14.35 4.32 7.53
CA GLN A 62 13.31 3.34 7.87
C GLN A 62 12.06 3.99 8.48
N THR A 63 10.92 3.35 8.27
CA THR A 63 9.63 3.73 8.88
C THR A 63 9.09 2.55 9.69
N PRO A 64 9.04 2.67 11.03
CA PRO A 64 8.53 1.63 11.91
C PRO A 64 7.02 1.77 12.16
N TRP A 65 6.36 0.64 12.48
CA TRP A 65 5.02 0.60 13.08
C TRP A 65 4.85 -0.62 13.96
N ILE A 66 3.92 -0.53 14.91
CA ILE A 66 3.52 -1.68 15.72
C ILE A 66 2.27 -2.27 15.08
N SER A 67 2.31 -3.56 14.77
CA SER A 67 1.17 -4.35 14.37
C SER A 67 0.67 -5.15 15.55
N ASP A 68 -0.58 -4.93 15.94
CA ASP A 68 -1.25 -5.63 17.03
C ASP A 68 -2.36 -6.52 16.45
N PRO A 69 -2.22 -7.86 16.48
CA PRO A 69 -3.24 -8.75 15.95
C PRO A 69 -4.58 -8.70 16.71
N GLU A 70 -4.61 -8.19 17.94
CA GLU A 70 -5.84 -8.01 18.69
C GLU A 70 -6.62 -6.75 18.26
N ARG A 71 -5.92 -5.82 17.62
CA ARG A 71 -6.49 -4.56 17.11
C ARG A 71 -6.26 -4.40 15.60
N PRO A 72 -6.70 -5.37 14.81
CA PRO A 72 -6.39 -5.40 13.39
C PRO A 72 -6.95 -4.17 12.66
N VAL A 73 -6.28 -3.77 11.57
CA VAL A 73 -6.83 -2.80 10.64
C VAL A 73 -8.08 -3.40 9.99
N PRO A 74 -9.25 -2.77 10.13
CA PRO A 74 -10.45 -3.28 9.50
C PRO A 74 -10.41 -3.11 7.98
N TYR A 75 -11.16 -3.93 7.25
CA TYR A 75 -11.23 -3.81 5.80
C TYR A 75 -12.26 -2.76 5.33
N THR A 76 -13.19 -2.40 6.20
CA THR A 76 -14.19 -1.34 6.03
C THR A 76 -14.18 -0.40 7.23
N GLN A 77 -14.66 0.81 7.04
CA GLN A 77 -14.79 1.79 8.14
C GLN A 77 -15.81 1.33 9.18
N GLU A 78 -16.93 0.80 8.71
CA GLU A 78 -17.99 0.30 9.59
C GLU A 78 -17.88 -1.20 9.79
N VAL A 79 -18.22 -1.66 11.01
CA VAL A 79 -18.34 -3.09 11.30
C VAL A 79 -19.64 -3.61 10.71
N THR A 80 -19.52 -4.53 9.76
CA THR A 80 -20.68 -5.14 9.10
C THR A 80 -20.82 -6.62 9.49
N ALA A 81 -22.05 -7.09 9.65
CA ALA A 81 -22.36 -8.49 9.99
C ALA A 81 -22.19 -9.46 8.82
N GLY A 82 -21.90 -8.98 7.62
CA GLY A 82 -21.74 -9.77 6.42
C GLY A 82 -20.56 -9.30 5.57
N TRP A 83 -20.37 -9.94 4.44
CA TRP A 83 -19.34 -9.54 3.48
C TRP A 83 -19.69 -8.21 2.83
N ALA A 84 -19.02 -7.14 3.23
CA ALA A 84 -19.20 -5.81 2.64
C ALA A 84 -18.56 -5.77 1.25
N LYS A 85 -19.37 -5.62 0.21
CA LYS A 85 -18.89 -5.50 -1.18
C LYS A 85 -18.25 -4.15 -1.47
N ASP A 86 -18.59 -3.14 -0.67
CA ASP A 86 -18.22 -1.75 -0.89
C ASP A 86 -16.79 -1.41 -0.48
N TYR A 87 -16.07 -2.35 0.17
CA TYR A 87 -14.70 -2.13 0.63
C TYR A 87 -13.73 -1.65 -0.47
N MET A 88 -13.99 -2.05 -1.73
CA MET A 88 -13.16 -1.65 -2.88
C MET A 88 -13.36 -0.18 -3.29
N THR A 89 -14.50 0.39 -2.94
CA THR A 89 -14.87 1.77 -3.30
C THR A 89 -14.87 2.71 -2.11
N GLU A 90 -14.68 2.17 -0.90
CA GLU A 90 -14.70 2.94 0.33
C GLU A 90 -13.48 3.85 0.45
N ASP A 91 -13.72 5.03 1.02
CA ASP A 91 -12.67 6.03 1.27
C ASP A 91 -11.66 5.53 2.30
N GLN A 92 -10.42 5.36 1.88
CA GLN A 92 -9.36 4.75 2.70
C GLN A 92 -8.78 5.69 3.77
N ARG A 93 -9.35 6.90 3.97
CA ARG A 93 -8.93 7.83 5.01
C ARG A 93 -9.06 7.26 6.42
N PHE A 94 -10.04 6.37 6.67
CA PHE A 94 -10.18 5.72 7.98
C PHE A 94 -8.94 4.88 8.34
N ALA A 95 -8.37 4.16 7.36
CA ALA A 95 -7.16 3.38 7.54
C ALA A 95 -5.91 4.27 7.60
N ALA A 96 -5.81 5.28 6.73
CA ALA A 96 -4.66 6.19 6.64
C ALA A 96 -4.38 6.97 7.93
N ARG A 97 -5.37 7.12 8.82
CA ARG A 97 -5.24 7.84 10.10
C ARG A 97 -4.76 6.96 11.26
N ARG A 98 -4.64 5.66 11.02
CA ARG A 98 -4.22 4.71 12.05
C ARG A 98 -2.69 4.70 12.19
N PRO A 99 -2.16 4.56 13.41
CA PRO A 99 -0.72 4.51 13.65
C PRO A 99 -0.07 3.19 13.17
N ASP A 100 -0.88 2.16 12.91
CA ASP A 100 -0.48 0.85 12.41
C ASP A 100 -0.61 0.71 10.88
N VAL A 101 -0.83 1.82 10.19
CA VAL A 101 -0.83 1.93 8.73
C VAL A 101 0.21 2.95 8.28
N LEU A 102 1.22 2.51 7.55
CA LEU A 102 2.17 3.42 6.93
C LEU A 102 1.57 4.03 5.67
N VAL A 103 1.85 5.31 5.48
CA VAL A 103 1.37 6.06 4.32
C VAL A 103 2.54 6.74 3.64
N PHE A 104 2.68 6.50 2.34
CA PHE A 104 3.65 7.15 1.48
C PHE A 104 2.95 7.81 0.29
N ARG A 105 3.36 9.01 -0.09
CA ARG A 105 2.72 9.82 -1.15
C ARG A 105 3.75 10.41 -2.10
N THR A 106 3.36 10.57 -3.35
CA THR A 106 4.06 11.45 -4.27
C THR A 106 3.77 12.91 -3.93
N GLU A 107 4.55 13.83 -4.48
CA GLU A 107 4.09 15.21 -4.64
C GLU A 107 2.83 15.23 -5.54
N THR A 108 2.13 16.34 -5.54
CA THR A 108 0.96 16.52 -6.41
C THR A 108 1.38 16.35 -7.87
N LEU A 109 0.64 15.54 -8.61
CA LEU A 109 0.93 15.29 -10.02
C LEU A 109 0.66 16.55 -10.86
N ASP A 110 1.64 16.92 -11.66
CA ASP A 110 1.56 18.05 -12.62
C ASP A 110 0.94 17.64 -13.97
N LYS A 111 0.83 16.33 -14.22
CA LYS A 111 0.22 15.72 -15.41
C LYS A 111 -0.41 14.38 -15.06
N ASP A 112 -1.31 13.92 -15.91
CA ASP A 112 -1.93 12.60 -15.79
C ASP A 112 -0.86 11.51 -15.82
N LEU A 113 -0.97 10.53 -14.91
CA LEU A 113 -0.13 9.33 -14.85
C LEU A 113 -1.01 8.09 -15.06
N THR A 114 -0.86 7.42 -16.19
CA THR A 114 -1.59 6.18 -16.48
C THR A 114 -0.72 4.97 -16.21
N ILE A 115 -1.14 4.10 -15.29
CA ILE A 115 -0.55 2.78 -15.05
C ILE A 115 -1.33 1.76 -15.86
N ALA A 116 -0.64 0.91 -16.63
CA ALA A 116 -1.25 -0.14 -17.44
C ALA A 116 -0.41 -1.41 -17.42
N GLY A 117 -0.90 -2.45 -16.75
CA GLY A 117 -0.25 -3.75 -16.61
C GLY A 117 0.13 -4.09 -15.18
N PRO A 118 1.10 -5.01 -15.00
CA PRO A 118 1.46 -5.53 -13.70
C PRO A 118 2.10 -4.47 -12.79
N LEU A 119 1.72 -4.58 -11.51
CA LEU A 119 2.16 -3.72 -10.43
C LEU A 119 2.64 -4.59 -9.28
N ARG A 120 3.78 -4.24 -8.67
CA ARG A 120 4.29 -4.92 -7.49
C ARG A 120 5.02 -3.97 -6.55
N ALA A 121 4.95 -4.27 -5.26
CA ALA A 121 5.81 -3.65 -4.27
C ALA A 121 6.98 -4.58 -3.95
N GLN A 122 8.19 -4.05 -3.94
CA GLN A 122 9.38 -4.72 -3.45
C GLN A 122 9.82 -4.01 -2.18
N LEU A 123 9.64 -4.67 -1.04
CA LEU A 123 9.88 -4.09 0.26
C LEU A 123 11.09 -4.73 0.92
N SER A 124 11.97 -3.90 1.44
CA SER A 124 12.97 -4.28 2.42
C SER A 124 12.33 -4.18 3.80
N PHE A 125 12.02 -5.32 4.40
CA PHE A 125 11.16 -5.45 5.57
C PHE A 125 11.89 -6.13 6.73
N SER A 126 11.64 -5.69 7.96
CA SER A 126 12.04 -6.43 9.15
C SER A 126 10.93 -6.43 10.20
N THR A 127 10.92 -7.46 11.03
CA THR A 127 9.98 -7.65 12.13
C THR A 127 10.71 -8.15 13.37
N THR A 128 10.20 -7.84 14.55
CA THR A 128 10.66 -8.46 15.81
C THR A 128 10.07 -9.86 16.02
N GLY A 129 9.04 -10.22 15.26
CA GLY A 129 8.41 -11.53 15.28
C GLY A 129 9.02 -12.53 14.28
N LYS A 130 8.48 -13.75 14.27
CA LYS A 130 8.84 -14.81 13.34
C LYS A 130 7.85 -14.96 12.17
N SER A 131 6.70 -14.30 12.24
CA SER A 131 5.68 -14.29 11.20
C SER A 131 5.11 -12.89 11.03
N ALA A 132 4.69 -12.53 9.84
CA ALA A 132 4.01 -11.27 9.54
C ALA A 132 3.29 -11.41 8.19
N ASP A 133 2.18 -10.69 8.03
CA ASP A 133 1.57 -10.46 6.73
C ASP A 133 1.92 -9.04 6.29
N ILE A 134 2.03 -8.83 5.00
CA ILE A 134 2.28 -7.53 4.40
C ILE A 134 1.19 -7.24 3.38
N ILE A 135 0.40 -6.22 3.64
CA ILE A 135 -0.65 -5.72 2.76
C ILE A 135 -0.20 -4.39 2.20
N VAL A 136 -0.24 -4.26 0.89
CA VAL A 136 0.08 -3.01 0.17
C VAL A 136 -1.13 -2.59 -0.62
N LYS A 137 -1.52 -1.32 -0.47
CA LYS A 137 -2.64 -0.72 -1.21
C LYS A 137 -2.12 0.42 -2.08
N LEU A 138 -2.47 0.41 -3.36
CA LEU A 138 -2.35 1.55 -4.26
C LEU A 138 -3.62 2.37 -4.18
N ILE A 139 -3.49 3.65 -3.93
CA ILE A 139 -4.60 4.56 -3.68
C ILE A 139 -4.43 5.80 -4.55
N ASP A 140 -5.51 6.24 -5.14
CA ASP A 140 -5.64 7.55 -5.79
C ASP A 140 -6.15 8.56 -4.75
N GLU A 141 -5.28 9.46 -4.32
CA GLU A 141 -5.63 10.54 -3.39
C GLU A 141 -6.04 11.78 -4.19
N PHE A 142 -7.31 12.13 -4.09
CA PHE A 142 -7.92 13.27 -4.77
C PHE A 142 -7.48 14.59 -4.15
N PRO A 143 -7.52 15.70 -4.91
CA PRO A 143 -7.25 17.03 -4.37
C PRO A 143 -8.14 17.33 -3.16
N GLY A 144 -7.60 18.06 -2.17
CA GLY A 144 -8.33 18.48 -0.99
C GLY A 144 -9.32 19.62 -1.24
N GLU A 145 -9.19 20.31 -2.37
CA GLU A 145 -10.07 21.42 -2.73
C GLU A 145 -11.40 20.90 -3.28
N PRO A 146 -12.54 21.49 -2.87
CA PRO A 146 -13.84 21.17 -3.43
C PRO A 146 -13.89 21.46 -4.94
N VAL A 147 -14.52 20.58 -5.70
CA VAL A 147 -14.76 20.78 -7.13
C VAL A 147 -16.09 21.54 -7.29
N HIS A 148 -16.03 22.77 -7.76
CA HIS A 148 -17.24 23.57 -8.02
C HIS A 148 -18.06 22.97 -9.15
N ARG A 149 -19.21 22.39 -8.82
CA ARG A 149 -20.11 21.69 -9.76
C ARG A 149 -21.31 22.53 -10.20
N GLY A 150 -21.49 23.69 -9.59
CA GLY A 150 -22.63 24.56 -9.81
C GLY A 150 -23.89 24.14 -9.02
N PRO A 151 -24.84 25.07 -8.89
CA PRO A 151 -26.00 24.93 -7.98
C PRO A 151 -27.01 23.85 -8.39
N GLU A 152 -26.96 23.37 -9.62
CA GLU A 152 -27.87 22.32 -10.14
C GLU A 152 -27.30 20.92 -10.00
N SER A 153 -26.06 20.76 -9.52
CA SER A 153 -25.45 19.44 -9.35
C SER A 153 -26.08 18.72 -8.15
N PRO A 154 -26.57 17.47 -8.33
CA PRO A 154 -27.05 16.66 -7.23
C PRO A 154 -25.91 16.13 -6.35
N ILE A 155 -24.65 16.31 -6.78
CA ILE A 155 -23.45 15.86 -6.08
C ILE A 155 -22.82 17.07 -5.39
N PRO A 156 -22.64 17.04 -4.05
CA PRO A 156 -21.95 18.12 -3.33
C PRO A 156 -20.56 18.41 -3.88
N ASP A 157 -20.11 19.64 -3.82
CA ASP A 157 -18.80 20.07 -4.31
C ASP A 157 -17.65 19.35 -3.58
N ASP A 158 -17.81 19.04 -2.29
CA ASP A 158 -16.84 18.36 -1.44
C ASP A 158 -16.90 16.82 -1.49
N PHE A 159 -17.83 16.25 -2.26
CA PHE A 159 -18.07 14.79 -2.31
C PHE A 159 -16.81 13.95 -2.53
N GLN A 160 -15.85 14.45 -3.30
CA GLN A 160 -14.57 13.77 -3.56
C GLN A 160 -13.35 14.50 -2.97
N SER A 161 -13.56 15.59 -2.25
CA SER A 161 -12.48 16.39 -1.66
C SER A 161 -11.63 15.55 -0.72
N GLY A 162 -10.34 15.40 -1.06
CA GLY A 162 -9.39 14.61 -0.30
C GLY A 162 -9.71 13.11 -0.19
N ARG A 163 -10.61 12.58 -1.02
CA ARG A 163 -10.95 11.17 -1.05
C ARG A 163 -9.73 10.32 -1.38
N GLN A 164 -9.61 9.19 -0.71
CA GLN A 164 -8.56 8.21 -0.93
C GLN A 164 -9.19 6.94 -1.52
N GLN A 165 -9.21 6.87 -2.85
CA GLN A 165 -9.83 5.77 -3.58
C GLN A 165 -8.88 4.60 -3.71
N LEU A 166 -9.29 3.42 -3.23
CA LEU A 166 -8.53 2.19 -3.45
C LEU A 166 -8.52 1.84 -4.95
N VAL A 167 -7.33 1.75 -5.53
CA VAL A 167 -7.13 1.33 -6.92
C VAL A 167 -6.82 -0.15 -6.98
N ARG A 168 -5.89 -0.61 -6.15
CA ARG A 168 -5.50 -2.01 -6.08
C ARG A 168 -4.89 -2.35 -4.73
N ALA A 169 -5.03 -3.61 -4.30
CA ALA A 169 -4.33 -4.13 -3.13
C ALA A 169 -3.65 -5.46 -3.45
N GLY A 170 -2.57 -5.73 -2.72
CA GLY A 170 -1.87 -7.00 -2.73
C GLY A 170 -1.57 -7.45 -1.31
N VAL A 171 -1.53 -8.76 -1.11
CA VAL A 171 -1.22 -9.39 0.18
C VAL A 171 -0.12 -10.41 -0.03
N MET A 172 0.89 -10.38 0.84
CA MET A 172 1.89 -11.42 0.97
C MET A 172 1.89 -11.92 2.41
N ARG A 173 1.49 -13.17 2.62
CA ARG A 173 1.74 -13.83 3.89
C ARG A 173 3.22 -14.16 3.98
N GLY A 174 3.93 -13.46 4.84
CA GLY A 174 5.39 -13.40 4.83
C GLY A 174 6.09 -14.75 4.97
N ARG A 175 5.45 -15.76 5.58
CA ARG A 175 5.97 -17.12 5.63
C ARG A 175 6.13 -17.77 4.25
N PHE A 176 5.39 -17.28 3.24
CA PHE A 176 5.43 -17.77 1.86
C PHE A 176 6.20 -16.84 0.91
N ARG A 177 6.96 -15.86 1.42
CA ARG A 177 7.66 -14.85 0.62
C ARG A 177 8.64 -15.43 -0.42
N ASN A 178 9.25 -16.56 -0.11
CA ASN A 178 10.24 -17.25 -0.96
C ASN A 178 9.66 -18.44 -1.70
N SER A 179 8.62 -19.09 -1.15
CA SER A 179 7.98 -20.26 -1.73
C SER A 179 6.55 -20.40 -1.23
N MET A 180 5.59 -20.65 -2.13
CA MET A 180 4.22 -20.93 -1.75
C MET A 180 4.01 -22.32 -1.12
N GLU A 181 4.99 -23.21 -1.25
CA GLU A 181 4.93 -24.59 -0.76
C GLU A 181 5.77 -24.80 0.52
N LYS A 182 6.80 -23.99 0.72
CA LYS A 182 7.76 -24.14 1.85
C LYS A 182 7.72 -22.87 2.70
N PRO A 183 6.92 -22.87 3.77
CA PRO A 183 6.87 -21.72 4.67
C PRO A 183 8.17 -21.58 5.45
N GLU A 184 8.63 -20.35 5.63
CA GLU A 184 9.84 -19.99 6.36
C GLU A 184 9.56 -18.87 7.37
N PRO A 185 10.05 -18.96 8.63
CA PRO A 185 9.99 -17.86 9.57
C PRO A 185 10.85 -16.68 9.12
N PHE A 186 10.52 -15.49 9.59
CA PHE A 186 11.45 -14.37 9.61
C PHE A 186 12.51 -14.61 10.70
N VAL A 187 13.70 -14.06 10.46
CA VAL A 187 14.72 -13.91 11.51
C VAL A 187 14.46 -12.55 12.18
N PRO A 188 14.10 -12.53 13.48
CA PRO A 188 13.78 -11.29 14.18
C PRO A 188 14.83 -10.21 14.02
N GLY A 189 14.41 -9.02 13.64
CA GLY A 189 15.28 -7.86 13.42
C GLY A 189 16.07 -7.87 12.11
N HIS A 190 16.06 -8.96 11.35
CA HIS A 190 16.82 -9.05 10.10
C HIS A 190 16.04 -8.46 8.92
N VAL A 191 16.73 -7.66 8.10
CA VAL A 191 16.13 -7.09 6.89
C VAL A 191 15.98 -8.19 5.83
N THR A 192 14.78 -8.35 5.32
CA THR A 192 14.41 -9.37 4.36
C THR A 192 13.66 -8.70 3.19
N SER A 193 14.01 -9.09 1.96
CA SER A 193 13.26 -8.64 0.79
C SER A 193 11.94 -9.39 0.70
N VAL A 194 10.84 -8.65 0.53
CA VAL A 194 9.49 -9.20 0.35
C VAL A 194 8.87 -8.58 -0.89
N THR A 195 8.48 -9.42 -1.85
CA THR A 195 7.72 -8.98 -3.02
C THR A 195 6.23 -9.18 -2.79
N VAL A 196 5.46 -8.12 -2.90
CA VAL A 196 4.00 -8.14 -2.82
C VAL A 196 3.43 -7.86 -4.22
N PRO A 197 2.89 -8.88 -4.92
CA PRO A 197 2.24 -8.66 -6.20
C PRO A 197 0.87 -8.01 -6.01
N LEU A 198 0.65 -6.86 -6.65
CA LEU A 198 -0.65 -6.20 -6.66
C LEU A 198 -1.46 -6.54 -7.92
N ARG A 199 -0.89 -7.36 -8.82
CA ARG A 199 -1.47 -7.78 -10.10
C ARG A 199 -1.64 -6.61 -11.07
N ASP A 200 -2.45 -6.81 -12.11
CA ASP A 200 -2.63 -5.84 -13.19
C ASP A 200 -3.54 -4.69 -12.79
N VAL A 201 -3.20 -3.50 -13.26
CA VAL A 201 -3.94 -2.26 -13.10
C VAL A 201 -4.08 -1.56 -14.44
N HIS A 202 -5.22 -0.93 -14.68
CA HIS A 202 -5.40 0.08 -15.71
C HIS A 202 -6.10 1.28 -15.09
N HIS A 203 -5.31 2.25 -14.65
CA HIS A 203 -5.78 3.41 -13.90
C HIS A 203 -5.02 4.68 -14.29
N THR A 204 -5.73 5.78 -14.42
CA THR A 204 -5.15 7.12 -14.64
C THR A 204 -5.34 7.98 -13.42
N PHE A 205 -4.23 8.27 -12.73
CA PHE A 205 -4.15 9.34 -11.74
C PHE A 205 -4.17 10.66 -12.47
N LYS A 206 -5.10 11.53 -12.10
CA LYS A 206 -5.27 12.82 -12.76
C LYS A 206 -4.29 13.88 -12.25
N THR A 207 -4.03 14.87 -13.08
CA THR A 207 -3.37 16.12 -12.65
C THR A 207 -4.03 16.65 -11.38
N GLY A 208 -3.23 17.08 -10.41
CA GLY A 208 -3.70 17.54 -9.11
C GLY A 208 -3.91 16.44 -8.07
N HIS A 209 -3.96 15.15 -8.47
CA HIS A 209 -4.01 14.00 -7.57
C HIS A 209 -2.63 13.64 -7.05
N ARG A 210 -2.59 12.68 -6.11
CA ARG A 210 -1.35 12.04 -5.62
C ARG A 210 -1.49 10.54 -5.73
N LEU A 211 -0.43 9.87 -6.12
CA LEU A 211 -0.29 8.44 -5.93
C LEU A 211 0.09 8.20 -4.48
N MET A 212 -0.71 7.37 -3.79
CA MET A 212 -0.48 7.02 -2.40
C MET A 212 -0.34 5.51 -2.26
N ILE A 213 0.58 5.09 -1.39
CA ILE A 213 0.74 3.70 -0.96
C ILE A 213 0.46 3.62 0.54
N GLN A 214 -0.40 2.68 0.93
CA GLN A 214 -0.52 2.24 2.31
C GLN A 214 0.16 0.89 2.48
N VAL A 215 0.89 0.72 3.59
CA VAL A 215 1.48 -0.57 4.01
C VAL A 215 0.99 -0.88 5.42
N GLN A 216 0.45 -2.08 5.62
CA GLN A 216 -0.10 -2.55 6.88
C GLN A 216 0.11 -4.07 7.01
N SER A 217 -0.08 -4.64 8.20
CA SER A 217 0.13 -6.08 8.46
C SER A 217 -1.14 -6.84 8.81
N THR A 218 -2.28 -6.19 8.82
CA THR A 218 -3.59 -6.79 9.05
C THR A 218 -4.63 -6.15 8.14
N TRP A 219 -5.67 -6.90 7.75
CA TRP A 219 -6.82 -6.41 6.96
C TRP A 219 -8.04 -7.29 7.25
N PHE A 220 -8.51 -7.19 8.48
CA PHE A 220 -9.50 -8.10 9.04
C PHE A 220 -10.94 -7.61 8.79
N PRO A 221 -11.89 -8.51 8.56
CA PRO A 221 -11.79 -9.95 8.40
C PRO A 221 -11.53 -10.41 6.96
N PHE A 222 -11.16 -9.51 6.05
CA PHE A 222 -10.86 -9.86 4.66
C PHE A 222 -9.68 -10.84 4.57
N ILE A 223 -8.69 -10.65 5.43
CA ILE A 223 -7.53 -11.54 5.62
C ILE A 223 -7.52 -11.98 7.08
N ASP A 224 -7.33 -13.30 7.32
CA ASP A 224 -7.17 -13.85 8.66
C ASP A 224 -6.02 -13.18 9.40
N ARG A 225 -6.20 -12.96 10.71
CA ARG A 225 -5.15 -12.40 11.55
C ARG A 225 -3.93 -13.33 11.58
N ASN A 226 -2.76 -12.75 11.40
CA ASN A 226 -1.50 -13.46 11.60
C ASN A 226 -1.12 -13.37 13.08
N PRO A 227 -0.79 -14.49 13.76
CA PRO A 227 -0.36 -14.46 15.17
C PRO A 227 0.97 -13.72 15.39
N GLN A 228 1.78 -13.53 14.33
CA GLN A 228 3.09 -12.89 14.33
C GLN A 228 4.17 -13.66 15.09
N THR A 229 3.81 -14.71 15.80
CA THR A 229 4.67 -15.78 16.25
C THR A 229 4.72 -16.91 15.22
N TRP A 230 5.61 -17.87 15.40
CA TRP A 230 5.65 -19.04 14.50
C TRP A 230 4.75 -20.14 15.04
N VAL A 231 3.72 -20.45 14.28
CA VAL A 231 2.85 -21.63 14.46
C VAL A 231 2.81 -22.41 13.17
N GLU A 232 2.69 -23.73 13.24
CA GLU A 232 2.63 -24.57 12.02
C GLU A 232 1.45 -24.19 11.13
N ASN A 233 0.28 -24.11 11.71
CA ASN A 233 -0.95 -23.69 11.04
C ASN A 233 -1.59 -22.54 11.81
N ILE A 234 -1.82 -21.42 11.15
CA ILE A 234 -2.40 -20.22 11.77
C ILE A 234 -3.81 -20.43 12.31
N PHE A 235 -4.55 -21.41 11.77
CA PHE A 235 -5.90 -21.73 12.23
C PHE A 235 -5.91 -22.51 13.54
N ASP A 236 -4.77 -23.06 13.95
CA ASP A 236 -4.59 -23.74 15.23
C ASP A 236 -4.01 -22.80 16.30
N ALA A 237 -3.72 -21.54 15.93
CA ALA A 237 -3.16 -20.55 16.85
C ALA A 237 -4.13 -20.26 18.00
N GLN A 238 -3.60 -20.23 19.22
CA GLN A 238 -4.32 -19.88 20.44
C GLN A 238 -4.16 -18.39 20.76
N GLY A 239 -4.93 -17.87 21.71
CA GLY A 239 -4.88 -16.45 22.07
C GLY A 239 -3.47 -15.95 22.39
N ASP A 240 -2.69 -16.74 23.12
CA ASP A 240 -1.33 -16.39 23.54
C ASP A 240 -0.30 -16.35 22.37
N ASP A 241 -0.63 -16.94 21.23
CA ASP A 241 0.22 -16.89 20.04
C ASP A 241 0.16 -15.52 19.34
N PHE A 242 -0.94 -14.78 19.51
CA PHE A 242 -1.15 -13.49 18.89
C PHE A 242 -0.42 -12.39 19.65
N GLN A 243 0.76 -12.02 19.18
CA GLN A 243 1.64 -11.06 19.84
C GLN A 243 1.87 -9.80 19.01
N PRO A 244 1.75 -8.60 19.60
CA PRO A 244 2.16 -7.37 18.95
C PRO A 244 3.63 -7.42 18.56
N GLN A 245 3.95 -6.97 17.33
CA GLN A 245 5.32 -6.92 16.81
C GLN A 245 5.64 -5.56 16.23
N LEU A 246 6.90 -5.17 16.33
CA LEU A 246 7.43 -4.00 15.67
C LEU A 246 7.91 -4.40 14.28
N HIS A 247 7.31 -3.78 13.27
CA HIS A 247 7.68 -3.92 11.87
C HIS A 247 8.39 -2.68 11.37
N ARG A 248 9.19 -2.83 10.31
CA ARG A 248 9.86 -1.71 9.63
C ARG A 248 9.87 -1.94 8.13
N VAL A 249 9.61 -0.87 7.39
CA VAL A 249 9.96 -0.73 5.98
C VAL A 249 11.25 0.07 5.91
N HIS A 250 12.27 -0.53 5.30
CA HIS A 250 13.57 0.09 5.08
C HIS A 250 13.58 0.77 3.71
N HIS A 251 14.20 1.94 3.63
CA HIS A 251 14.29 2.73 2.41
C HIS A 251 15.63 3.48 2.29
N ASP A 252 16.66 2.96 2.97
CA ASP A 252 18.04 3.38 2.75
C ASP A 252 18.58 2.92 1.39
N ARG A 253 19.73 3.45 0.98
CA ARG A 253 20.34 3.11 -0.31
C ARG A 253 20.73 1.64 -0.45
N ALA A 254 21.07 0.98 0.65
CA ALA A 254 21.47 -0.45 0.64
C ALA A 254 20.25 -1.37 0.60
N SER A 255 19.12 -0.90 1.10
CA SER A 255 17.87 -1.67 1.27
C SER A 255 16.66 -0.86 0.80
N PRO A 256 16.61 -0.41 -0.47
CA PRO A 256 15.51 0.43 -0.95
C PRO A 256 14.22 -0.38 -1.07
N SER A 257 13.14 0.20 -0.55
CA SER A 257 11.78 -0.27 -0.84
C SER A 257 11.19 0.54 -1.99
N ARG A 258 10.46 -0.11 -2.89
CA ARG A 258 9.89 0.56 -4.07
C ARG A 258 8.59 -0.08 -4.54
N ILE A 259 7.84 0.70 -5.29
CA ILE A 259 6.70 0.22 -6.09
C ILE A 259 7.11 0.26 -7.56
N GLU A 260 6.93 -0.86 -8.27
CA GLU A 260 7.29 -1.00 -9.68
C GLU A 260 6.04 -1.20 -10.51
N PHE A 261 5.94 -0.49 -11.62
CA PHE A 261 4.78 -0.52 -12.51
C PHE A 261 5.16 -0.22 -13.97
N SER A 262 4.16 -0.30 -14.85
CA SER A 262 4.29 0.12 -16.25
C SER A 262 3.37 1.31 -16.50
N SER A 263 3.89 2.39 -17.10
CA SER A 263 3.14 3.60 -17.43
C SER A 263 3.00 3.78 -18.93
N LEU A 264 1.86 4.34 -19.37
CA LEU A 264 1.60 4.80 -20.74
C LEU A 264 2.07 6.23 -20.94
#